data_a167d2ee99e7d59f1a10244bfd6b2487
#
_entry.id   a167d2ee99e7d59f1a10244bfd6b2487
#
_cell.length_a   1.000
_cell.length_b   1.000
_cell.length_c   1.000
_cell.angle_alpha   90.00
_cell.angle_beta   90.00
_cell.angle_gamma   90.00
#
_symmetry.space_group_name_H-M   'P 1'
#
loop_
_entity.id
_entity.type
_entity.pdbx_description
1 polymer ?
#
loop_
_entity_poly.entity_id
_entity_poly.type
_entity_poly.pdbx_seq_one_letter_code
_entity_poly.pdbx_strand_id
1 'polypeptide(L)'
;NQLTYYCTFLSGKDEKEGITLYHHDKRRSGLVAQEFLSDYAGYVHCDIHGAYRQLENAKLVGCWVHVRRKFFEATPKQADKSSLAFKGLCYCDKMFALEESWADLSLQDRLMKRQDELEPLMAEFFDWCRRQAVLPGSKLGRAIEYSLKYEETFRAVLKDGSLDLSNN
;
A
#
# COMPACT_ATOMS: atom_id res chain seq x y z
N ASN A 1 20.42 0.15 26.47
CA ASN A 1 19.24 -0.47 25.85
C ASN A 1 19.55 -0.69 24.37
N GLN A 2 19.67 -1.95 23.96
CA GLN A 2 19.88 -2.30 22.57
C GLN A 2 18.50 -2.40 21.90
N LEU A 3 18.27 -1.59 20.86
CA LEU A 3 17.03 -1.68 20.05
C LEU A 3 17.00 -3.04 19.35
N THR A 4 15.87 -3.70 19.43
CA THR A 4 15.60 -4.96 18.72
C THR A 4 14.31 -4.80 17.91
N TYR A 5 14.16 -5.59 16.84
CA TYR A 5 13.05 -5.50 15.91
C TYR A 5 12.34 -6.84 15.81
N TYR A 6 11.03 -6.78 15.66
CA TYR A 6 10.21 -7.94 15.31
C TYR A 6 9.69 -7.76 13.88
N CYS A 7 9.91 -8.76 13.05
CA CYS A 7 9.24 -8.89 11.77
C CYS A 7 8.06 -9.84 11.94
N THR A 8 6.89 -9.43 11.50
CA THR A 8 5.69 -10.24 11.54
C THR A 8 5.29 -10.59 10.11
N PHE A 9 5.12 -11.86 9.84
CA PHE A 9 4.60 -12.39 8.58
C PHE A 9 3.23 -12.99 8.84
N LEU A 10 2.25 -12.60 8.01
CA LEU A 10 0.86 -13.07 8.11
C LEU A 10 0.48 -13.72 6.78
N SER A 11 -0.24 -14.83 6.84
CA SER A 11 -0.89 -15.39 5.67
C SER A 11 -2.02 -14.48 5.16
N GLY A 12 -2.45 -14.66 3.92
CA GLY A 12 -3.60 -13.96 3.36
C GLY A 12 -4.89 -14.25 4.15
N LYS A 13 -5.85 -13.34 4.07
CA LYS A 13 -7.16 -13.49 4.76
C LYS A 13 -8.05 -14.57 4.14
N ASP A 14 -7.74 -15.00 2.92
CA ASP A 14 -8.38 -16.07 2.17
C ASP A 14 -7.96 -17.48 2.64
N GLU A 15 -6.90 -17.58 3.44
CA GLU A 15 -6.48 -18.85 4.03
C GLU A 15 -7.43 -19.31 5.14
N LYS A 16 -7.82 -20.60 5.12
CA LYS A 16 -8.72 -21.18 6.11
C LYS A 16 -8.18 -21.12 7.53
N GLU A 17 -6.86 -21.24 7.66
CA GLU A 17 -6.15 -21.15 8.94
C GLU A 17 -5.13 -20.02 8.82
N GLY A 18 -5.39 -18.90 9.50
CA GLY A 18 -4.48 -17.75 9.52
C GLY A 18 -3.17 -18.11 10.21
N ILE A 19 -2.05 -17.96 9.52
CA ILE A 19 -0.71 -18.17 10.06
C ILE A 19 -0.09 -16.82 10.40
N THR A 20 0.42 -16.69 11.62
CA THR A 20 1.20 -15.53 12.06
C THR A 20 2.55 -16.00 12.55
N LEU A 21 3.62 -15.53 11.91
CA LEU A 21 4.98 -15.83 12.29
C LEU A 21 5.68 -14.58 12.78
N TYR A 22 6.38 -14.70 13.90
CA TYR A 22 7.18 -13.63 14.49
C TYR A 22 8.66 -14.00 14.39
N HIS A 23 9.43 -13.11 13.78
CA HIS A 23 10.87 -13.24 13.74
C HIS A 23 11.52 -12.06 14.47
N HIS A 24 12.43 -12.36 15.40
CA HIS A 24 13.19 -11.38 16.17
C HIS A 24 14.59 -11.19 15.57
N ASP A 25 14.98 -9.98 15.25
CA ASP A 25 16.33 -9.65 14.81
C ASP A 25 16.85 -8.39 15.53
N LYS A 26 18.16 -8.36 15.78
CA LYS A 26 18.85 -7.20 16.34
C LYS A 26 19.05 -6.09 15.32
N ARG A 27 18.85 -6.38 14.05
CA ARG A 27 19.03 -5.44 12.93
C ARG A 27 17.70 -5.28 12.19
N ARG A 28 17.37 -4.06 11.87
CA ARG A 28 16.28 -3.75 10.93
C ARG A 28 16.80 -3.95 9.51
N SER A 29 17.17 -5.17 9.15
CA SER A 29 17.76 -5.47 7.85
C SER A 29 16.75 -6.19 6.95
N GLY A 30 16.79 -5.88 5.65
CA GLY A 30 16.05 -6.60 4.63
C GLY A 30 16.44 -8.06 4.47
N LEU A 31 17.58 -8.44 5.01
CA LEU A 31 18.08 -9.81 4.98
C LEU A 31 17.10 -10.79 5.62
N VAL A 32 16.40 -10.39 6.69
CA VAL A 32 15.41 -11.25 7.35
C VAL A 32 14.25 -11.61 6.41
N ALA A 33 13.70 -10.61 5.71
CA ALA A 33 12.63 -10.88 4.75
C ALA A 33 13.14 -11.71 3.56
N GLN A 34 14.36 -11.46 3.13
CA GLN A 34 15.01 -12.15 2.03
C GLN A 34 15.30 -13.62 2.39
N GLU A 35 15.86 -13.89 3.55
CA GLU A 35 16.14 -15.26 4.03
C GLU A 35 14.84 -16.06 4.23
N PHE A 36 13.80 -15.41 4.79
CA PHE A 36 12.54 -16.07 5.10
C PHE A 36 11.66 -16.32 3.87
N LEU A 37 11.69 -15.41 2.89
CA LEU A 37 10.86 -15.43 1.68
C LEU A 37 11.66 -15.74 0.40
N SER A 38 12.89 -16.27 0.49
CA SER A 38 13.79 -16.50 -0.66
C SER A 38 13.14 -17.31 -1.78
N ASP A 39 12.39 -18.36 -1.40
CA ASP A 39 11.74 -19.29 -2.33
C ASP A 39 10.25 -19.01 -2.53
N TYR A 40 9.74 -17.93 -1.90
CA TYR A 40 8.34 -17.61 -1.99
C TYR A 40 7.99 -16.97 -3.33
N ALA A 41 7.11 -17.61 -4.07
CA ALA A 41 6.60 -17.14 -5.36
C ALA A 41 5.10 -16.81 -5.23
N GLY A 42 4.79 -15.60 -4.80
CA GLY A 42 3.41 -15.15 -4.58
C GLY A 42 3.34 -13.65 -4.36
N TYR A 43 2.22 -13.17 -3.84
CA TYR A 43 2.05 -11.77 -3.47
C TYR A 43 2.58 -11.51 -2.07
N VAL A 44 3.38 -10.47 -1.90
CA VAL A 44 3.85 -9.98 -0.60
C VAL A 44 3.33 -8.56 -0.38
N HIS A 45 2.38 -8.42 0.53
CA HIS A 45 1.81 -7.13 0.89
C HIS A 45 2.70 -6.44 1.92
N CYS A 46 3.23 -5.27 1.60
CA CYS A 46 4.22 -4.59 2.43
C CYS A 46 4.12 -3.06 2.36
N ASP A 47 4.85 -2.40 3.26
CA ASP A 47 5.02 -0.94 3.28
C ASP A 47 6.03 -0.40 2.24
N ILE A 48 6.44 -1.27 1.32
CA ILE A 48 7.45 -0.99 0.27
C ILE A 48 8.80 -0.50 0.86
N HIS A 49 9.13 -0.93 2.07
CA HIS A 49 10.46 -0.71 2.62
C HIS A 49 11.53 -1.39 1.74
N GLY A 50 12.72 -0.77 1.62
CA GLY A 50 13.80 -1.25 0.74
C GLY A 50 14.18 -2.72 0.90
N ALA A 51 13.89 -3.29 2.07
CA ALA A 51 14.06 -4.69 2.41
C ALA A 51 13.36 -5.67 1.46
N TYR A 52 12.12 -5.35 1.07
CA TYR A 52 11.29 -6.27 0.28
C TYR A 52 11.58 -6.22 -1.23
N ARG A 53 12.33 -5.21 -1.70
CA ARG A 53 12.69 -5.08 -3.12
C ARG A 53 13.67 -6.12 -3.62
N GLN A 54 14.30 -6.85 -2.72
CA GLN A 54 15.28 -7.89 -3.04
C GLN A 54 14.65 -9.26 -3.20
N LEU A 55 13.31 -9.35 -3.09
CA LEU A 55 12.56 -10.59 -3.31
C LEU A 55 12.35 -10.78 -4.82
N GLU A 56 13.17 -11.63 -5.44
CA GLU A 56 13.20 -11.81 -6.91
C GLU A 56 11.94 -12.52 -7.44
N ASN A 57 11.37 -13.44 -6.65
CA ASN A 57 10.25 -14.28 -7.07
C ASN A 57 8.88 -13.76 -6.58
N ALA A 58 8.86 -12.83 -5.63
CA ALA A 58 7.64 -12.31 -5.05
C ALA A 58 7.12 -11.10 -5.81
N LYS A 59 5.79 -11.00 -5.93
CA LYS A 59 5.08 -9.83 -6.47
C LYS A 59 4.70 -8.91 -5.32
N LEU A 60 5.29 -7.72 -5.27
CA LEU A 60 5.00 -6.78 -4.19
C LEU A 60 3.62 -6.12 -4.38
N VAL A 61 2.88 -6.02 -3.28
CA VAL A 61 1.62 -5.27 -3.19
C VAL A 61 1.80 -4.16 -2.17
N GLY A 62 1.58 -2.93 -2.59
CA GLY A 62 1.78 -1.75 -1.75
C GLY A 62 0.59 -1.47 -0.84
N CYS A 63 0.85 -1.16 0.41
CA CYS A 63 -0.17 -0.78 1.38
C CYS A 63 -0.62 0.68 1.17
N TRP A 64 -1.87 0.88 0.77
CA TRP A 64 -2.45 2.21 0.52
C TRP A 64 -2.61 3.06 1.79
N VAL A 65 -2.62 2.46 2.98
CA VAL A 65 -2.60 3.21 4.25
C VAL A 65 -1.35 4.09 4.35
N HIS A 66 -0.20 3.64 3.81
CA HIS A 66 1.02 4.45 3.80
C HIS A 66 0.94 5.64 2.83
N VAL A 67 0.28 5.50 1.68
CA VAL A 67 -0.02 6.62 0.78
C VAL A 67 -0.94 7.62 1.49
N ARG A 68 -2.06 7.12 2.03
CA ARG A 68 -3.04 7.91 2.77
C ARG A 68 -2.40 8.71 3.91
N ARG A 69 -1.55 8.05 4.71
CA ARG A 69 -0.83 8.70 5.83
C ARG A 69 0.03 9.85 5.36
N LYS A 70 0.77 9.70 4.26
CA LYS A 70 1.61 10.77 3.71
C LYS A 70 0.80 12.00 3.29
N PHE A 71 -0.35 11.82 2.66
CA PHE A 71 -1.25 12.93 2.32
C PHE A 71 -1.89 13.54 3.56
N PHE A 72 -2.28 12.72 4.55
CA PHE A 72 -2.79 13.20 5.83
C PHE A 72 -1.75 14.06 6.57
N GLU A 73 -0.51 13.63 6.66
CA GLU A 73 0.59 14.37 7.30
C GLU A 73 0.98 15.65 6.53
N ALA A 74 0.70 15.71 5.23
CA ALA A 74 0.89 16.88 4.41
C ALA A 74 -0.28 17.88 4.49
N THR A 75 -1.45 17.45 4.98
CA THR A 75 -2.63 18.30 5.13
C THR A 75 -2.42 19.27 6.29
N PRO A 76 -2.66 20.58 6.13
CA PRO A 76 -2.55 21.56 7.21
C PRO A 76 -3.49 21.24 8.36
N LYS A 77 -3.05 21.50 9.62
CA LYS A 77 -3.87 21.25 10.83
C LYS A 77 -5.17 22.07 10.87
N GLN A 78 -5.15 23.27 10.34
CA GLN A 78 -6.36 24.04 10.08
C GLN A 78 -6.86 23.63 8.71
N ALA A 79 -7.77 22.66 8.69
CA ALA A 79 -8.21 21.94 7.51
C ALA A 79 -8.71 22.89 6.41
N ASP A 80 -7.80 23.37 5.59
CA ASP A 80 -8.14 23.93 4.30
C ASP A 80 -8.51 22.78 3.36
N LYS A 81 -9.82 22.54 3.23
CA LYS A 81 -10.39 21.53 2.34
C LYS A 81 -10.05 21.79 0.87
N SER A 82 -9.52 22.96 0.52
CA SER A 82 -9.05 23.32 -0.82
C SER A 82 -7.61 22.89 -1.08
N SER A 83 -6.86 22.46 -0.05
CA SER A 83 -5.46 22.12 -0.20
C SER A 83 -5.26 20.88 -1.09
N LEU A 84 -4.19 20.90 -1.91
CA LEU A 84 -3.82 19.72 -2.74
C LEU A 84 -3.58 18.46 -1.89
N ALA A 85 -3.02 18.62 -0.68
CA ALA A 85 -2.81 17.50 0.23
C ALA A 85 -4.14 16.88 0.66
N PHE A 86 -5.14 17.69 0.99
CA PHE A 86 -6.48 17.20 1.32
C PHE A 86 -7.15 16.53 0.12
N LYS A 87 -6.96 17.05 -1.09
CA LYS A 87 -7.48 16.39 -2.31
C LYS A 87 -6.88 15.00 -2.49
N GLY A 88 -5.56 14.83 -2.31
CA GLY A 88 -4.91 13.52 -2.37
C GLY A 88 -5.42 12.57 -1.28
N LEU A 89 -5.69 13.08 -0.07
CA LEU A 89 -6.31 12.32 1.01
C LEU A 89 -7.71 11.85 0.62
N CYS A 90 -8.53 12.71 0.02
CA CYS A 90 -9.88 12.35 -0.43
C CYS A 90 -9.88 11.24 -1.50
N TYR A 91 -8.88 11.19 -2.40
CA TYR A 91 -8.75 10.07 -3.33
C TYR A 91 -8.53 8.75 -2.57
N CYS A 92 -7.62 8.73 -1.61
CA CYS A 92 -7.39 7.54 -0.80
C CYS A 92 -8.65 7.12 -0.01
N ASP A 93 -9.33 8.08 0.62
CA ASP A 93 -10.56 7.79 1.39
C ASP A 93 -11.66 7.21 0.51
N LYS A 94 -11.82 7.70 -0.73
CA LYS A 94 -12.76 7.12 -1.71
C LYS A 94 -12.41 5.69 -2.06
N MET A 95 -11.13 5.38 -2.29
CA MET A 95 -10.67 4.02 -2.60
C MET A 95 -10.99 3.05 -1.45
N PHE A 96 -10.73 3.46 -0.20
CA PHE A 96 -11.07 2.65 0.97
C PHE A 96 -12.57 2.47 1.15
N ALA A 97 -13.38 3.52 0.90
CA ALA A 97 -14.84 3.43 0.96
C ALA A 97 -15.42 2.46 -0.07
N LEU A 98 -14.87 2.43 -1.29
CA LEU A 98 -15.24 1.44 -2.30
C LEU A 98 -14.94 0.02 -1.81
N GLU A 99 -13.72 -0.24 -1.36
CA GLU A 99 -13.34 -1.56 -0.84
C GLU A 99 -14.21 -2.04 0.32
N GLU A 100 -14.53 -1.14 1.24
CA GLU A 100 -15.42 -1.44 2.37
C GLU A 100 -16.83 -1.82 1.89
N SER A 101 -17.35 -1.16 0.85
CA SER A 101 -18.65 -1.47 0.28
C SER A 101 -18.72 -2.85 -0.39
N TRP A 102 -17.58 -3.45 -0.70
CA TRP A 102 -17.46 -4.77 -1.34
C TRP A 102 -16.95 -5.86 -0.39
N ALA A 103 -16.92 -5.60 0.92
CA ALA A 103 -16.36 -6.52 1.90
C ALA A 103 -17.02 -7.92 1.89
N ASP A 104 -18.34 -7.96 1.61
CA ASP A 104 -19.13 -9.21 1.60
C ASP A 104 -19.20 -9.88 0.22
N LEU A 105 -18.56 -9.32 -0.81
CA LEU A 105 -18.55 -9.90 -2.14
C LEU A 105 -17.60 -11.10 -2.23
N SER A 106 -17.89 -12.00 -3.19
CA SER A 106 -16.93 -13.04 -3.56
C SER A 106 -15.63 -12.41 -4.09
N LEU A 107 -14.51 -13.15 -4.01
CA LEU A 107 -13.23 -12.68 -4.54
C LEU A 107 -13.30 -12.29 -6.01
N GLN A 108 -14.08 -13.04 -6.80
CA GLN A 108 -14.26 -12.77 -8.21
C GLN A 108 -15.10 -11.51 -8.45
N ASP A 109 -16.21 -11.35 -7.73
CA ASP A 109 -17.06 -10.16 -7.86
C ASP A 109 -16.31 -8.91 -7.37
N ARG A 110 -15.53 -9.04 -6.29
CA ARG A 110 -14.65 -7.96 -5.81
C ARG A 110 -13.62 -7.57 -6.87
N LEU A 111 -13.01 -8.56 -7.55
CA LEU A 111 -12.05 -8.27 -8.62
C LEU A 111 -12.70 -7.52 -9.78
N MET A 112 -13.89 -7.93 -10.20
CA MET A 112 -14.67 -7.22 -11.25
C MET A 112 -14.98 -5.78 -10.82
N LYS A 113 -15.45 -5.59 -9.59
CA LYS A 113 -15.71 -4.24 -9.03
C LYS A 113 -14.47 -3.37 -9.01
N ARG A 114 -13.32 -3.93 -8.66
CA ARG A 114 -12.04 -3.21 -8.70
C ARG A 114 -11.68 -2.76 -10.12
N GLN A 115 -11.88 -3.62 -11.11
CA GLN A 115 -11.61 -3.28 -12.50
C GLN A 115 -12.57 -2.20 -13.02
N ASP A 116 -13.85 -2.26 -12.64
CA ASP A 116 -14.87 -1.33 -13.11
C ASP A 116 -14.85 0.03 -12.40
N GLU A 117 -14.56 0.06 -11.10
CA GLU A 117 -14.73 1.27 -10.27
C GLU A 117 -13.42 1.75 -9.62
N LEU A 118 -12.57 0.85 -9.11
CA LEU A 118 -11.34 1.23 -8.41
C LEU A 118 -10.22 1.59 -9.39
N GLU A 119 -10.06 0.85 -10.48
CA GLU A 119 -9.00 1.11 -11.46
C GLU A 119 -9.12 2.48 -12.11
N PRO A 120 -10.31 2.95 -12.58
CA PRO A 120 -10.47 4.32 -13.06
C PRO A 120 -10.15 5.39 -12.00
N LEU A 121 -10.55 5.15 -10.74
CA LEU A 121 -10.26 6.06 -9.64
C LEU A 121 -8.75 6.12 -9.34
N MET A 122 -8.05 5.00 -9.37
CA MET A 122 -6.59 4.94 -9.24
C MET A 122 -5.89 5.66 -10.40
N ALA A 123 -6.38 5.46 -11.62
CA ALA A 123 -5.85 6.14 -12.81
C ALA A 123 -5.99 7.66 -12.65
N GLU A 124 -7.16 8.15 -12.25
CA GLU A 124 -7.41 9.58 -12.01
C GLU A 124 -6.47 10.13 -10.93
N PHE A 125 -6.28 9.39 -9.83
CA PHE A 125 -5.35 9.79 -8.75
C PHE A 125 -3.92 9.93 -9.26
N PHE A 126 -3.38 8.94 -9.98
CA PHE A 126 -2.01 8.99 -10.48
C PHE A 126 -1.83 10.07 -11.54
N ASP A 127 -2.80 10.26 -12.42
CA ASP A 127 -2.79 11.36 -13.40
C ASP A 127 -2.89 12.72 -12.73
N TRP A 128 -3.69 12.83 -11.68
CA TRP A 128 -3.72 14.02 -10.85
C TRP A 128 -2.35 14.27 -10.21
N CYS A 129 -1.71 13.26 -9.60
CA CYS A 129 -0.37 13.38 -9.03
C CYS A 129 0.65 13.91 -10.04
N ARG A 130 0.66 13.40 -11.28
CA ARG A 130 1.60 13.82 -12.35
C ARG A 130 1.44 15.27 -12.75
N ARG A 131 0.23 15.82 -12.63
CA ARG A 131 -0.07 17.21 -13.03
C ARG A 131 0.25 18.24 -11.94
N GLN A 132 0.64 17.82 -10.73
CA GLN A 132 0.90 18.76 -9.65
C GLN A 132 2.32 19.34 -9.72
N ALA A 133 2.42 20.66 -9.83
CA ALA A 133 3.67 21.38 -9.64
C ALA A 133 3.87 21.63 -8.13
N VAL A 134 4.63 20.78 -7.47
CA VAL A 134 4.88 20.87 -6.01
C VAL A 134 6.36 21.07 -5.74
N LEU A 135 6.66 21.73 -4.61
CA LEU A 135 8.04 21.93 -4.18
C LEU A 135 8.67 20.57 -3.82
N PRO A 136 9.78 20.19 -4.47
CA PRO A 136 10.52 18.97 -4.11
C PRO A 136 10.92 18.98 -2.63
N GLY A 137 10.81 17.81 -1.96
CA GLY A 137 11.15 17.68 -0.55
C GLY A 137 10.10 18.22 0.44
N SER A 138 9.07 18.94 0.00
CA SER A 138 7.92 19.26 0.84
C SER A 138 7.17 17.99 1.25
N LYS A 139 6.34 18.05 2.30
CA LYS A 139 5.53 16.88 2.71
C LYS A 139 4.64 16.40 1.56
N LEU A 140 3.98 17.33 0.85
CA LEU A 140 3.15 16.99 -0.32
C LEU A 140 4.00 16.44 -1.48
N GLY A 141 5.14 17.07 -1.77
CA GLY A 141 6.06 16.60 -2.81
C GLY A 141 6.52 15.16 -2.55
N ARG A 142 6.90 14.82 -1.32
CA ARG A 142 7.25 13.46 -0.92
C ARG A 142 6.09 12.47 -1.00
N ALA A 143 4.85 12.90 -0.71
CA ALA A 143 3.67 12.06 -0.85
C ALA A 143 3.41 11.70 -2.31
N ILE A 144 3.48 12.69 -3.20
CA ILE A 144 3.29 12.51 -4.65
C ILE A 144 4.43 11.66 -5.25
N GLU A 145 5.69 11.97 -4.93
CA GLU A 145 6.85 11.21 -5.39
C GLU A 145 6.77 9.74 -4.98
N TYR A 146 6.42 9.46 -3.71
CA TYR A 146 6.24 8.11 -3.21
C TYR A 146 5.12 7.37 -3.97
N SER A 147 4.00 8.01 -4.21
CA SER A 147 2.88 7.43 -4.94
C SER A 147 3.27 7.06 -6.37
N LEU A 148 3.88 7.98 -7.11
CA LEU A 148 4.28 7.77 -8.50
C LEU A 148 5.41 6.76 -8.65
N LYS A 149 6.38 6.78 -7.73
CA LYS A 149 7.53 5.86 -7.76
C LYS A 149 7.12 4.40 -7.65
N TYR A 150 6.03 4.12 -6.94
CA TYR A 150 5.56 2.76 -6.65
C TYR A 150 4.17 2.46 -7.23
N GLU A 151 3.77 3.20 -8.25
CA GLU A 151 2.43 3.08 -8.87
C GLU A 151 2.09 1.63 -9.23
N GLU A 152 2.99 0.91 -9.91
CA GLU A 152 2.73 -0.49 -10.29
C GLU A 152 2.50 -1.40 -9.07
N THR A 153 3.25 -1.17 -8.00
CA THR A 153 3.11 -1.91 -6.75
C THR A 153 1.76 -1.62 -6.08
N PHE A 154 1.29 -0.38 -6.14
CA PHE A 154 -0.03 0.00 -5.62
C PHE A 154 -1.18 -0.51 -6.50
N ARG A 155 -0.97 -0.60 -7.81
CA ARG A 155 -1.96 -1.18 -8.74
C ARG A 155 -2.03 -2.70 -8.68
N ALA A 156 -1.09 -3.37 -8.01
CA ALA A 156 -1.07 -4.82 -7.93
C ALA A 156 -2.35 -5.42 -7.32
N VAL A 157 -3.02 -4.68 -6.43
CA VAL A 157 -4.32 -5.08 -5.83
C VAL A 157 -5.42 -5.32 -6.87
N LEU A 158 -5.31 -4.71 -8.05
CA LEU A 158 -6.26 -4.89 -9.16
C LEU A 158 -6.13 -6.23 -9.90
N LYS A 159 -5.12 -7.04 -9.55
CA LYS A 159 -4.82 -8.30 -10.24
C LYS A 159 -5.45 -9.51 -9.58
N ASP A 160 -5.86 -9.40 -8.31
CA ASP A 160 -6.40 -10.51 -7.55
C ASP A 160 -7.37 -10.02 -6.47
N GLY A 161 -8.56 -10.62 -6.41
CA GLY A 161 -9.61 -10.24 -5.46
C GLY A 161 -9.32 -10.60 -4.01
N SER A 162 -8.35 -11.50 -3.76
CA SER A 162 -7.91 -11.88 -2.41
C SER A 162 -7.02 -10.84 -1.75
N LEU A 163 -6.38 -9.95 -2.54
CA LEU A 163 -5.52 -8.91 -2.04
C LEU A 163 -6.33 -7.79 -1.37
N ASP A 164 -5.76 -7.16 -0.36
CA ASP A 164 -6.36 -6.01 0.33
C ASP A 164 -5.65 -4.70 -0.04
N LEU A 165 -6.32 -3.54 0.16
CA LEU A 165 -5.67 -2.22 0.05
C LEU A 165 -4.69 -1.97 1.21
N SER A 166 -4.81 -2.70 2.31
CA SER A 166 -4.03 -2.51 3.53
C SER A 166 -3.52 -3.83 4.08
N ASN A 167 -2.31 -3.82 4.60
CA ASN A 167 -1.73 -4.93 5.36
C ASN A 167 -1.91 -4.77 6.89
N ASN A 168 -2.83 -3.94 7.31
CA ASN A 168 -3.17 -3.74 8.73
C ASN A 168 -4.39 -4.57 9.11
#